data_caa7750974ca6943d4c538db142a9ce4
#
_entry.id   caa7750974ca6943d4c538db142a9ce4
#
_cell.length_a   1.000
_cell.length_b   1.000
_cell.length_c   1.000
_cell.angle_alpha   90.00
_cell.angle_beta   90.00
_cell.angle_gamma   90.00
#
_symmetry.space_group_name_H-M   'P 1'
#
loop_
_entity.id
_entity.type
_entity.pdbx_description
1 polymer ?
#
loop_
_entity_poly.entity_id
_entity_poly.type
_entity_poly.pdbx_seq_one_letter_code
_entity_poly.pdbx_strand_id
1 'polypeptide(L)'
;MDRTLKLPVGIDNFEKIRKSGFYYIDKTRLIEQLLQNWGEVNLFTRPRRFGKTLNMSMFKSFFEIGTDKSIFDGLYISQNTALCNEYMGKYPVVFISFKDVNGLTFDRAYDALVQIIGEIANGFSFLMNSDKLSKNEKEQYQGIIQIKDGKYHMSDGVVISSLKVLSQLLTKHYGKNTIFIIDEYDVPLDKAFQHGYYDEMVELIRGILGKVLKTNDYLQFAILTGCLRISKESIFTGINNFKVLSILDARFDEQFGFSDDEVKNLLADYGLASHLSLIHISEPT
;
A
#
# COMPACT_ATOMS: atom_id res chain seq x y z
N MET A 1 -30.51 -6.13 -23.33
CA MET A 1 -29.35 -5.24 -23.59
C MET A 1 -28.33 -5.54 -22.50
N ASP A 2 -27.32 -6.35 -22.82
CA ASP A 2 -26.19 -6.54 -21.91
C ASP A 2 -25.51 -5.18 -21.72
N ARG A 3 -25.58 -4.66 -20.50
CA ARG A 3 -24.89 -3.42 -20.17
C ARG A 3 -23.41 -3.73 -20.08
N THR A 4 -22.67 -3.45 -21.14
CA THR A 4 -21.21 -3.47 -21.09
C THR A 4 -20.74 -2.57 -19.94
N LEU A 5 -20.03 -3.13 -18.96
CA LEU A 5 -19.55 -2.40 -17.80
C LEU A 5 -18.55 -1.33 -18.25
N LYS A 6 -18.53 -0.17 -17.59
CA LYS A 6 -17.56 0.90 -17.90
C LYS A 6 -16.16 0.50 -17.46
N LEU A 7 -15.15 0.81 -18.27
CA LEU A 7 -13.74 0.64 -17.88
C LEU A 7 -13.34 1.67 -16.81
N PRO A 8 -12.57 1.28 -15.79
CA PRO A 8 -12.15 2.15 -14.69
C PRO A 8 -10.93 3.00 -15.06
N VAL A 9 -11.00 3.75 -16.15
CA VAL A 9 -9.87 4.57 -16.63
C VAL A 9 -9.50 5.62 -15.58
N GLY A 10 -8.24 5.60 -15.11
CA GLY A 10 -7.73 6.54 -14.11
C GLY A 10 -8.24 6.30 -12.68
N ILE A 11 -8.86 5.14 -12.40
CA ILE A 11 -9.33 4.78 -11.07
C ILE A 11 -8.41 3.68 -10.51
N ASP A 12 -7.74 3.96 -9.41
CA ASP A 12 -6.82 3.09 -8.69
C ASP A 12 -7.34 2.65 -7.30
N ASN A 13 -8.60 2.96 -7.00
CA ASN A 13 -9.27 2.59 -5.76
C ASN A 13 -10.21 1.39 -6.01
N PHE A 14 -9.88 0.24 -5.40
CA PHE A 14 -10.61 -1.01 -5.56
C PHE A 14 -12.07 -0.90 -5.09
N GLU A 15 -12.30 -0.33 -3.91
CA GLU A 15 -13.64 -0.19 -3.36
C GLU A 15 -14.54 0.66 -4.28
N LYS A 16 -13.99 1.76 -4.83
CA LYS A 16 -14.70 2.61 -5.79
C LYS A 16 -15.04 1.84 -7.07
N ILE A 17 -14.12 1.04 -7.60
CA ILE A 17 -14.37 0.22 -8.79
C ILE A 17 -15.54 -0.74 -8.52
N ARG A 18 -15.51 -1.47 -7.42
CA ARG A 18 -16.52 -2.46 -7.06
C ARG A 18 -17.88 -1.84 -6.78
N LYS A 19 -17.94 -0.80 -5.95
CA LYS A 19 -19.21 -0.13 -5.58
C LYS A 19 -19.86 0.60 -6.75
N SER A 20 -19.06 1.11 -7.69
CA SER A 20 -19.61 1.82 -8.86
C SER A 20 -19.90 0.91 -10.05
N GLY A 21 -19.69 -0.40 -9.95
CA GLY A 21 -19.97 -1.37 -11.00
C GLY A 21 -19.12 -1.18 -12.26
N PHE A 22 -17.86 -0.81 -12.10
CA PHE A 22 -16.89 -0.82 -13.21
C PHE A 22 -16.43 -2.23 -13.55
N TYR A 23 -15.95 -2.42 -14.76
CA TYR A 23 -15.29 -3.66 -15.16
C TYR A 23 -14.03 -3.87 -14.30
N TYR A 24 -13.89 -5.04 -13.70
CA TYR A 24 -12.75 -5.39 -12.86
C TYR A 24 -12.18 -6.74 -13.28
N ILE A 25 -10.92 -6.77 -13.67
CA ILE A 25 -10.19 -8.00 -13.89
C ILE A 25 -9.73 -8.51 -12.53
N ASP A 26 -10.24 -9.67 -12.14
CA ASP A 26 -10.08 -10.20 -10.79
C ASP A 26 -8.63 -10.60 -10.49
N LYS A 27 -7.98 -9.85 -9.63
CA LYS A 27 -6.64 -10.10 -9.09
C LYS A 27 -6.64 -10.56 -7.63
N THR A 28 -7.81 -10.92 -7.08
CA THR A 28 -7.92 -11.27 -5.66
C THR A 28 -7.23 -12.58 -5.30
N ARG A 29 -6.83 -13.40 -6.27
CA ARG A 29 -5.92 -14.55 -6.05
C ARG A 29 -4.58 -14.12 -5.44
N LEU A 30 -4.15 -12.88 -5.69
CA LEU A 30 -2.96 -12.30 -5.06
C LEU A 30 -3.05 -12.32 -3.53
N ILE A 31 -4.25 -12.14 -2.96
CA ILE A 31 -4.47 -12.19 -1.51
C ILE A 31 -4.18 -13.59 -0.98
N GLU A 32 -4.73 -14.61 -1.61
CA GLU A 32 -4.49 -16.00 -1.23
C GLU A 32 -3.01 -16.38 -1.35
N GLN A 33 -2.39 -16.05 -2.46
CA GLN A 33 -0.97 -16.31 -2.70
C GLN A 33 -0.07 -15.62 -1.67
N LEU A 34 -0.40 -14.37 -1.29
CA LEU A 34 0.31 -13.67 -0.24
C LEU A 34 0.15 -14.41 1.10
N LEU A 35 -1.10 -14.70 1.50
CA LEU A 35 -1.39 -15.31 2.81
C LEU A 35 -0.79 -16.72 2.97
N GLN A 36 -0.64 -17.47 1.89
CA GLN A 36 0.02 -18.77 1.90
C GLN A 36 1.55 -18.67 2.02
N ASN A 37 2.13 -17.56 1.63
CA ASN A 37 3.58 -17.42 1.45
C ASN A 37 4.15 -16.11 2.02
N TRP A 38 3.45 -15.44 2.92
CA TRP A 38 3.91 -14.14 3.42
C TRP A 38 5.21 -14.23 4.23
N GLY A 39 6.01 -13.19 4.13
CA GLY A 39 7.09 -12.88 5.05
C GLY A 39 6.70 -11.66 5.88
N GLU A 40 7.48 -11.35 6.90
CA GLU A 40 7.21 -10.17 7.73
C GLU A 40 7.19 -8.88 6.89
N VAL A 41 8.05 -8.79 5.86
CA VAL A 41 8.06 -7.69 4.89
C VAL A 41 8.06 -8.25 3.46
N ASN A 42 7.04 -7.88 2.68
CA ASN A 42 6.83 -8.35 1.31
C ASN A 42 6.93 -7.17 0.34
N LEU A 43 7.94 -7.15 -0.51
CA LEU A 43 8.14 -6.11 -1.51
C LEU A 43 7.81 -6.62 -2.91
N PHE A 44 6.83 -6.01 -3.55
CA PHE A 44 6.50 -6.20 -4.95
C PHE A 44 7.15 -5.11 -5.81
N THR A 45 8.09 -5.49 -6.68
CA THR A 45 8.67 -4.57 -7.66
C THR A 45 8.09 -4.84 -9.04
N ARG A 46 7.38 -3.85 -9.58
CA ARG A 46 6.73 -3.93 -10.90
C ARG A 46 6.88 -2.59 -11.63
N PRO A 47 6.94 -2.58 -12.97
CA PRO A 47 6.97 -1.34 -13.74
C PRO A 47 5.78 -0.42 -13.44
N ARG A 48 5.87 0.83 -13.91
CA ARG A 48 4.73 1.76 -13.87
C ARG A 48 3.57 1.20 -14.70
N ARG A 49 2.31 1.50 -14.30
CA ARG A 49 1.07 1.08 -14.96
C ARG A 49 0.73 -0.43 -14.86
N PHE A 50 1.40 -1.18 -14.01
CA PHE A 50 1.13 -2.61 -13.76
C PHE A 50 0.09 -2.84 -12.63
N GLY A 51 -0.74 -1.87 -12.30
CA GLY A 51 -1.83 -2.05 -11.32
C GLY A 51 -1.38 -2.12 -9.85
N LYS A 52 -0.15 -1.67 -9.52
CA LYS A 52 0.38 -1.73 -8.14
C LYS A 52 -0.56 -1.08 -7.12
N THR A 53 -0.88 0.19 -7.32
CA THR A 53 -1.74 0.98 -6.41
C THR A 53 -3.13 0.36 -6.26
N LEU A 54 -3.73 -0.15 -7.36
CA LEU A 54 -5.02 -0.82 -7.31
C LEU A 54 -4.95 -2.09 -6.44
N ASN A 55 -3.91 -2.92 -6.62
CA ASN A 55 -3.71 -4.11 -5.78
C ASN A 55 -3.45 -3.74 -4.31
N MET A 56 -2.72 -2.64 -4.03
CA MET A 56 -2.56 -2.15 -2.66
C MET A 56 -3.88 -1.68 -2.05
N SER A 57 -4.72 -0.99 -2.82
CA SER A 57 -6.07 -0.62 -2.42
C SER A 57 -6.96 -1.86 -2.16
N MET A 58 -6.83 -2.91 -2.96
CA MET A 58 -7.51 -4.19 -2.76
C MET A 58 -7.08 -4.86 -1.45
N PHE A 59 -5.77 -4.94 -1.15
CA PHE A 59 -5.27 -5.46 0.11
C PHE A 59 -5.80 -4.66 1.31
N LYS A 60 -5.76 -3.31 1.23
CA LYS A 60 -6.34 -2.45 2.26
C LYS A 60 -7.79 -2.84 2.51
N SER A 61 -8.61 -2.88 1.48
CA SER A 61 -10.04 -3.21 1.59
C SER A 61 -10.27 -4.61 2.13
N PHE A 62 -9.37 -5.57 1.86
CA PHE A 62 -9.52 -6.93 2.37
C PHE A 62 -9.23 -7.05 3.86
N PHE A 63 -8.15 -6.41 4.35
CA PHE A 63 -7.69 -6.60 5.72
C PHE A 63 -8.34 -5.62 6.71
N GLU A 64 -8.69 -4.41 6.27
CA GLU A 64 -9.07 -3.30 7.15
C GLU A 64 -10.37 -3.55 7.91
N ILE A 65 -10.33 -3.32 9.23
CA ILE A 65 -11.51 -3.38 10.10
C ILE A 65 -12.53 -2.33 9.66
N GLY A 66 -13.78 -2.75 9.50
CA GLY A 66 -14.89 -1.88 9.11
C GLY A 66 -15.15 -1.81 7.61
N THR A 67 -14.35 -2.47 6.78
CA THR A 67 -14.60 -2.55 5.33
C THR A 67 -15.87 -3.33 5.02
N ASP A 68 -16.60 -2.87 4.03
CA ASP A 68 -17.74 -3.57 3.45
C ASP A 68 -17.25 -4.82 2.70
N LYS A 69 -17.51 -5.98 3.28
CA LYS A 69 -17.05 -7.26 2.74
C LYS A 69 -17.73 -7.64 1.42
N SER A 70 -18.92 -7.10 1.14
CA SER A 70 -19.68 -7.41 -0.07
C SER A 70 -18.97 -6.98 -1.37
N ILE A 71 -18.00 -6.06 -1.29
CA ILE A 71 -17.20 -5.67 -2.45
C ILE A 71 -16.35 -6.83 -3.01
N PHE A 72 -16.16 -7.91 -2.24
CA PHE A 72 -15.45 -9.12 -2.66
C PHE A 72 -16.39 -10.21 -3.19
N ASP A 73 -17.72 -10.03 -3.12
CA ASP A 73 -18.68 -11.01 -3.59
C ASP A 73 -18.48 -11.33 -5.08
N GLY A 74 -18.47 -12.63 -5.40
CA GLY A 74 -18.27 -13.13 -6.75
C GLY A 74 -16.81 -13.09 -7.24
N LEU A 75 -15.85 -12.61 -6.45
CA LEU A 75 -14.44 -12.64 -6.77
C LEU A 75 -13.78 -13.95 -6.27
N TYR A 76 -12.63 -14.30 -6.86
CA TYR A 76 -11.91 -15.54 -6.55
C TYR A 76 -11.71 -15.75 -5.04
N ILE A 77 -11.26 -14.73 -4.33
CA ILE A 77 -10.96 -14.87 -2.90
C ILE A 77 -12.20 -15.20 -2.06
N SER A 78 -13.40 -14.78 -2.49
CA SER A 78 -14.65 -15.06 -1.78
C SER A 78 -15.00 -16.55 -1.72
N GLN A 79 -14.41 -17.36 -2.60
CA GLN A 79 -14.56 -18.82 -2.59
C GLN A 79 -13.74 -19.48 -1.49
N ASN A 80 -12.67 -18.84 -1.03
CA ASN A 80 -11.86 -19.32 0.08
C ASN A 80 -12.42 -18.78 1.42
N THR A 81 -13.51 -19.42 1.88
CA THR A 81 -14.21 -19.00 3.11
C THR A 81 -13.32 -19.08 4.36
N ALA A 82 -12.35 -19.97 4.41
CA ALA A 82 -11.42 -20.11 5.53
C ALA A 82 -10.54 -18.86 5.67
N LEU A 83 -9.89 -18.43 4.59
CA LEU A 83 -9.08 -17.21 4.58
C LEU A 83 -9.93 -15.96 4.81
N CYS A 84 -11.12 -15.88 4.21
CA CYS A 84 -12.03 -14.76 4.45
C CYS A 84 -12.44 -14.67 5.92
N ASN A 85 -12.78 -15.78 6.56
CA ASN A 85 -13.15 -15.79 7.98
C ASN A 85 -11.98 -15.43 8.90
N GLU A 86 -10.76 -15.78 8.55
CA GLU A 86 -9.58 -15.54 9.36
C GLU A 86 -9.05 -14.10 9.21
N TYR A 87 -9.04 -13.55 7.99
CA TYR A 87 -8.33 -12.31 7.69
C TYR A 87 -9.21 -11.13 7.27
N MET A 88 -10.34 -11.37 6.58
CA MET A 88 -11.12 -10.30 5.96
C MET A 88 -11.77 -9.38 7.00
N GLY A 89 -11.36 -8.11 7.00
CA GLY A 89 -11.87 -7.08 7.91
C GLY A 89 -11.45 -7.28 9.37
N LYS A 90 -10.27 -7.84 9.64
CA LYS A 90 -9.84 -8.24 10.98
C LYS A 90 -8.66 -7.46 11.54
N TYR A 91 -8.02 -6.62 10.76
CA TYR A 91 -6.77 -5.96 11.14
C TYR A 91 -6.85 -4.44 11.04
N PRO A 92 -6.22 -3.69 11.94
CA PRO A 92 -5.93 -2.30 11.67
C PRO A 92 -4.92 -2.22 10.51
N VAL A 93 -5.20 -1.37 9.53
CA VAL A 93 -4.36 -1.18 8.35
C VAL A 93 -3.88 0.26 8.28
N VAL A 94 -2.57 0.45 8.20
CA VAL A 94 -1.97 1.74 7.88
C VAL A 94 -1.53 1.72 6.42
N PHE A 95 -2.26 2.47 5.60
CA PHE A 95 -1.96 2.63 4.18
C PHE A 95 -1.26 3.97 3.96
N ILE A 96 -0.05 3.95 3.42
CA ILE A 96 0.71 5.14 3.06
C ILE A 96 1.21 5.06 1.62
N SER A 97 0.97 6.10 0.84
CA SER A 97 1.56 6.25 -0.49
C SER A 97 2.59 7.37 -0.46
N PHE A 98 3.79 7.07 -0.91
CA PHE A 98 4.86 8.08 -1.03
C PHE A 98 4.87 8.79 -2.40
N LYS A 99 3.83 8.59 -3.21
CA LYS A 99 3.69 9.17 -4.55
C LYS A 99 3.91 10.69 -4.57
N ASP A 100 3.39 11.38 -3.55
CA ASP A 100 3.41 12.84 -3.47
C ASP A 100 4.54 13.37 -2.57
N VAL A 101 5.41 12.49 -2.06
CA VAL A 101 6.63 12.89 -1.33
C VAL A 101 7.66 13.34 -2.35
N ASN A 102 7.56 14.59 -2.77
CA ASN A 102 8.47 15.20 -3.72
C ASN A 102 8.70 16.69 -3.38
N GLY A 103 9.79 17.24 -3.85
CA GLY A 103 10.16 18.64 -3.67
C GLY A 103 11.44 18.96 -4.41
N LEU A 104 11.64 20.24 -4.76
CA LEU A 104 12.91 20.70 -5.34
C LEU A 104 14.04 20.77 -4.32
N THR A 105 13.71 20.71 -3.02
CA THR A 105 14.65 20.70 -1.89
C THR A 105 14.23 19.65 -0.89
N PHE A 106 15.17 19.21 -0.05
CA PHE A 106 14.91 18.28 1.05
C PHE A 106 13.77 18.79 1.96
N ASP A 107 13.82 20.06 2.38
CA ASP A 107 12.81 20.63 3.29
C ASP A 107 11.39 20.51 2.73
N ARG A 108 11.20 20.77 1.42
CA ARG A 108 9.87 20.64 0.79
C ARG A 108 9.38 19.20 0.73
N ALA A 109 10.29 18.27 0.44
CA ALA A 109 9.95 16.84 0.43
C ALA A 109 9.69 16.31 1.85
N TYR A 110 10.45 16.80 2.84
CA TYR A 110 10.22 16.53 4.25
C TYR A 110 8.86 17.03 4.72
N ASP A 111 8.53 18.29 4.42
CA ASP A 111 7.21 18.86 4.74
C ASP A 111 6.07 18.05 4.12
N ALA A 112 6.19 17.64 2.85
CA ALA A 112 5.21 16.78 2.20
C ALA A 112 5.03 15.45 2.94
N LEU A 113 6.11 14.82 3.37
CA LEU A 113 6.08 13.58 4.14
C LEU A 113 5.39 13.78 5.50
N VAL A 114 5.69 14.87 6.20
CA VAL A 114 5.05 15.22 7.48
C VAL A 114 3.53 15.39 7.29
N GLN A 115 3.09 16.06 6.22
CA GLN A 115 1.67 16.22 5.92
C GLN A 115 1.00 14.85 5.70
N ILE A 116 1.58 13.98 4.87
CA ILE A 116 1.03 12.64 4.58
C ILE A 116 0.91 11.82 5.86
N ILE A 117 1.95 11.79 6.70
CA ILE A 117 1.92 11.05 7.97
C ILE A 117 0.84 11.61 8.90
N GLY A 118 0.75 12.94 9.01
CA GLY A 118 -0.25 13.61 9.83
C GLY A 118 -1.68 13.31 9.38
N GLU A 119 -1.95 13.37 8.08
CA GLU A 119 -3.26 13.02 7.49
C GLU A 119 -3.65 11.57 7.78
N ILE A 120 -2.72 10.64 7.58
CA ILE A 120 -2.95 9.22 7.87
C ILE A 120 -3.25 9.03 9.35
N ALA A 121 -2.43 9.61 10.21
CA ALA A 121 -2.64 9.50 11.65
C ALA A 121 -3.99 10.11 12.07
N ASN A 122 -4.36 11.27 11.52
CA ASN A 122 -5.64 11.93 11.83
C ASN A 122 -6.86 11.09 11.40
N GLY A 123 -6.72 10.21 10.40
CA GLY A 123 -7.73 9.21 10.05
C GLY A 123 -8.08 8.26 11.21
N PHE A 124 -7.20 8.14 12.21
CA PHE A 124 -7.40 7.36 13.43
C PHE A 124 -7.70 8.24 14.67
N SER A 125 -8.31 9.42 14.49
CA SER A 125 -8.57 10.40 15.56
C SER A 125 -9.36 9.84 16.74
N PHE A 126 -10.12 8.75 16.56
CA PHE A 126 -10.79 8.03 17.63
C PHE A 126 -9.82 7.51 18.74
N LEU A 127 -8.52 7.37 18.44
CA LEU A 127 -7.50 6.97 19.42
C LEU A 127 -7.41 7.95 20.59
N MET A 128 -7.70 9.24 20.37
CA MET A 128 -7.76 10.24 21.45
C MET A 128 -8.82 9.90 22.50
N ASN A 129 -9.91 9.24 22.09
CA ASN A 129 -11.02 8.86 22.95
C ASN A 129 -10.98 7.38 23.37
N SER A 130 -9.91 6.64 23.02
CA SER A 130 -9.77 5.24 23.39
C SER A 130 -9.58 5.09 24.90
N ASP A 131 -10.36 4.25 25.53
CA ASP A 131 -10.25 3.86 26.94
C ASP A 131 -9.08 2.90 27.23
N LYS A 132 -8.56 2.27 26.16
CA LYS A 132 -7.42 1.34 26.23
C LYS A 132 -6.07 2.04 26.25
N LEU A 133 -6.02 3.32 25.91
CA LEU A 133 -4.78 4.10 25.85
C LEU A 133 -4.59 4.93 27.12
N SER A 134 -3.38 4.90 27.66
CA SER A 134 -2.95 5.75 28.76
C SER A 134 -2.85 7.23 28.32
N LYS A 135 -2.79 8.14 29.30
CA LYS A 135 -2.59 9.56 29.05
C LYS A 135 -1.32 9.83 28.22
N ASN A 136 -0.20 9.21 28.58
CA ASN A 136 1.07 9.40 27.88
C ASN A 136 1.00 8.92 26.43
N GLU A 137 0.30 7.81 26.16
CA GLU A 137 0.10 7.32 24.80
C GLU A 137 -0.75 8.26 23.94
N LYS A 138 -1.77 8.88 24.53
CA LYS A 138 -2.56 9.92 23.87
C LYS A 138 -1.73 11.18 23.60
N GLU A 139 -0.84 11.56 24.51
CA GLU A 139 0.11 12.65 24.30
C GLU A 139 1.10 12.34 23.16
N GLN A 140 1.62 11.10 23.08
CA GLN A 140 2.45 10.68 21.95
C GLN A 140 1.69 10.77 20.62
N TYR A 141 0.44 10.31 20.59
CA TYR A 141 -0.41 10.43 19.41
C TYR A 141 -0.68 11.88 19.03
N GLN A 142 -0.96 12.73 20.02
CA GLN A 142 -1.16 14.16 19.81
C GLN A 142 0.06 14.82 19.16
N GLY A 143 1.28 14.38 19.49
CA GLY A 143 2.50 14.83 18.84
C GLY A 143 2.57 14.53 17.35
N ILE A 144 1.88 13.47 16.88
CA ILE A 144 1.84 13.10 15.45
C ILE A 144 0.78 13.92 14.70
N ILE A 145 -0.35 14.25 15.34
CA ILE A 145 -1.46 14.97 14.71
C ILE A 145 -1.48 16.47 15.02
N GLN A 146 -0.42 16.99 15.64
CA GLN A 146 -0.34 18.40 15.98
C GLN A 146 -0.36 19.29 14.76
N ILE A 147 -1.23 20.31 14.75
CA ILE A 147 -1.33 21.31 13.70
C ILE A 147 -0.77 22.64 14.22
N LYS A 148 0.11 23.25 13.43
CA LYS A 148 0.63 24.58 13.65
C LYS A 148 0.56 25.37 12.33
N ASP A 149 0.03 26.56 12.35
CA ASP A 149 -0.13 27.42 11.14
C ASP A 149 -0.86 26.71 9.99
N GLY A 150 -1.85 25.86 10.31
CA GLY A 150 -2.66 25.13 9.34
C GLY A 150 -1.99 23.89 8.71
N LYS A 151 -0.82 23.49 9.19
CA LYS A 151 -0.07 22.32 8.71
C LYS A 151 0.25 21.38 9.86
N TYR A 152 0.38 20.08 9.56
CA TYR A 152 0.93 19.14 10.53
C TYR A 152 2.38 19.51 10.84
N HIS A 153 2.72 19.45 12.12
CA HIS A 153 4.05 19.78 12.60
C HIS A 153 4.54 18.70 13.57
N MET A 154 5.68 18.11 13.25
CA MET A 154 6.34 17.08 14.05
C MET A 154 7.82 17.44 14.21
N SER A 155 8.41 17.14 15.36
CA SER A 155 9.88 17.14 15.47
C SER A 155 10.45 15.94 14.74
N ASP A 156 11.75 15.99 14.34
CA ASP A 156 12.41 14.92 13.59
C ASP A 156 12.27 13.55 14.28
N GLY A 157 12.46 13.52 15.60
CA GLY A 157 12.29 12.28 16.38
C GLY A 157 10.88 11.73 16.34
N VAL A 158 9.86 12.60 16.30
CA VAL A 158 8.45 12.20 16.15
C VAL A 158 8.20 11.67 14.74
N VAL A 159 8.69 12.33 13.70
CA VAL A 159 8.54 11.85 12.31
C VAL A 159 9.10 10.44 12.15
N ILE A 160 10.34 10.21 12.60
CA ILE A 160 11.01 8.91 12.50
C ILE A 160 10.26 7.81 13.26
N SER A 161 9.64 8.12 14.40
CA SER A 161 8.93 7.15 15.25
C SER A 161 7.43 7.06 14.99
N SER A 162 6.85 8.00 14.23
CA SER A 162 5.41 8.20 14.07
C SER A 162 4.64 6.95 13.69
N LEU A 163 5.04 6.26 12.63
CA LEU A 163 4.36 5.08 12.14
C LEU A 163 4.48 3.89 13.11
N LYS A 164 5.63 3.72 13.80
CA LYS A 164 5.77 2.70 14.83
C LYS A 164 4.85 3.00 16.02
N VAL A 165 4.81 4.23 16.50
CA VAL A 165 3.90 4.67 17.58
C VAL A 165 2.46 4.43 17.15
N LEU A 166 2.09 4.81 15.94
CA LEU A 166 0.74 4.58 15.40
C LEU A 166 0.37 3.09 15.42
N SER A 167 1.27 2.20 14.99
CA SER A 167 1.03 0.75 15.04
C SER A 167 0.83 0.23 16.46
N GLN A 168 1.62 0.72 17.43
CA GLN A 168 1.46 0.37 18.83
C GLN A 168 0.08 0.76 19.36
N LEU A 169 -0.35 1.98 19.09
CA LEU A 169 -1.63 2.50 19.58
C LEU A 169 -2.82 1.76 18.95
N LEU A 170 -2.75 1.49 17.66
CA LEU A 170 -3.76 0.71 16.93
C LEU A 170 -3.84 -0.73 17.44
N THR A 171 -2.69 -1.38 17.63
CA THR A 171 -2.64 -2.74 18.18
C THR A 171 -3.24 -2.79 19.58
N LYS A 172 -2.94 -1.81 20.43
CA LYS A 172 -3.50 -1.74 21.77
C LYS A 172 -5.01 -1.49 21.75
N HIS A 173 -5.49 -0.64 20.85
CA HIS A 173 -6.92 -0.34 20.69
C HIS A 173 -7.71 -1.53 20.18
N TYR A 174 -7.25 -2.18 19.11
CA TYR A 174 -7.98 -3.27 18.45
C TYR A 174 -7.67 -4.67 19.01
N GLY A 175 -6.55 -4.85 19.72
CA GLY A 175 -6.07 -6.16 20.18
C GLY A 175 -5.54 -7.04 19.05
N LYS A 176 -5.14 -6.44 17.92
CA LYS A 176 -4.60 -7.09 16.74
C LYS A 176 -3.43 -6.28 16.20
N ASN A 177 -2.36 -6.96 15.80
CA ASN A 177 -1.21 -6.31 15.18
C ASN A 177 -1.59 -5.59 13.89
N THR A 178 -0.84 -4.55 13.56
CA THR A 178 -1.13 -3.65 12.45
C THR A 178 -0.50 -4.17 11.16
N ILE A 179 -1.24 -4.13 10.06
CA ILE A 179 -0.73 -4.35 8.71
C ILE A 179 -0.33 -3.01 8.11
N PHE A 180 0.91 -2.93 7.57
CA PHE A 180 1.35 -1.77 6.79
C PHE A 180 1.27 -2.06 5.30
N ILE A 181 0.69 -1.12 4.55
CA ILE A 181 0.68 -1.13 3.09
C ILE A 181 1.35 0.16 2.64
N ILE A 182 2.51 0.04 2.00
CA ILE A 182 3.36 1.16 1.61
C ILE A 182 3.50 1.15 0.09
N ASP A 183 2.85 2.10 -0.56
CA ASP A 183 2.89 2.23 -2.01
C ASP A 183 3.94 3.25 -2.46
N GLU A 184 4.62 2.93 -3.57
CA GLU A 184 5.62 3.80 -4.21
C GLU A 184 6.75 4.25 -3.26
N TYR A 185 7.31 3.30 -2.47
CA TYR A 185 8.34 3.58 -1.47
C TYR A 185 9.62 4.22 -2.06
N ASP A 186 9.87 4.03 -3.34
CA ASP A 186 11.05 4.46 -4.07
C ASP A 186 10.93 5.88 -4.67
N VAL A 187 9.73 6.44 -4.76
CA VAL A 187 9.50 7.77 -5.37
C VAL A 187 10.25 8.89 -4.65
N PRO A 188 10.26 9.00 -3.31
CA PRO A 188 11.02 10.05 -2.63
C PRO A 188 12.52 10.01 -2.96
N LEU A 189 13.06 8.82 -3.13
CA LEU A 189 14.48 8.61 -3.42
C LEU A 189 14.85 8.92 -4.86
N ASP A 190 13.99 8.50 -5.81
CA ASP A 190 14.14 8.86 -7.22
C ASP A 190 14.13 10.40 -7.39
N LYS A 191 13.20 11.09 -6.74
CA LYS A 191 13.11 12.54 -6.75
C LYS A 191 14.29 13.22 -6.06
N ALA A 192 14.71 12.71 -4.92
CA ALA A 192 15.87 13.23 -4.21
C ALA A 192 17.17 13.09 -5.01
N PHE A 193 17.32 11.97 -5.73
CA PHE A 193 18.46 11.76 -6.64
C PHE A 193 18.46 12.81 -7.78
N GLN A 194 17.29 13.07 -8.39
CA GLN A 194 17.16 14.05 -9.46
C GLN A 194 17.48 15.48 -9.00
N HIS A 195 17.27 15.79 -7.72
CA HIS A 195 17.42 17.16 -7.16
C HIS A 195 18.60 17.33 -6.21
N GLY A 196 19.44 16.30 -6.02
CA GLY A 196 20.71 16.40 -5.33
C GLY A 196 20.66 16.35 -3.79
N TYR A 197 19.56 15.83 -3.20
CA TYR A 197 19.44 15.63 -1.73
C TYR A 197 19.18 14.15 -1.38
N TYR A 198 19.79 13.24 -2.15
CA TYR A 198 19.56 11.80 -2.03
C TYR A 198 19.94 11.24 -0.66
N ASP A 199 21.08 11.63 -0.12
CA ASP A 199 21.61 11.06 1.12
C ASP A 199 20.74 11.42 2.32
N GLU A 200 20.27 12.66 2.41
CA GLU A 200 19.35 13.12 3.47
C GLU A 200 18.00 12.35 3.39
N MET A 201 17.48 12.16 2.17
CA MET A 201 16.22 11.44 1.98
C MET A 201 16.37 9.96 2.30
N VAL A 202 17.49 9.33 1.94
CA VAL A 202 17.80 7.94 2.30
C VAL A 202 17.85 7.78 3.82
N GLU A 203 18.51 8.69 4.53
CA GLU A 203 18.59 8.63 5.99
C GLU A 203 17.19 8.74 6.63
N LEU A 204 16.38 9.68 6.18
CA LEU A 204 15.01 9.89 6.66
C LEU A 204 14.12 8.65 6.42
N ILE A 205 14.04 8.18 5.18
CA ILE A 205 13.20 7.01 4.82
C ILE A 205 13.69 5.75 5.52
N ARG A 206 15.00 5.54 5.60
CA ARG A 206 15.61 4.44 6.37
C ARG A 206 15.23 4.51 7.86
N GLY A 207 15.26 5.70 8.44
CA GLY A 207 14.87 5.93 9.82
C GLY A 207 13.42 5.51 10.08
N ILE A 208 12.49 5.97 9.26
CA ILE A 208 11.05 5.68 9.36
C ILE A 208 10.78 4.20 9.12
N LEU A 209 11.18 3.67 7.95
CA LEU A 209 10.92 2.28 7.59
C LEU A 209 11.65 1.29 8.49
N GLY A 210 12.87 1.63 8.93
CA GLY A 210 13.61 0.83 9.88
C GLY A 210 12.87 0.67 11.21
N LYS A 211 12.25 1.72 11.72
CA LYS A 211 11.44 1.66 12.96
C LYS A 211 10.17 0.83 12.80
N VAL A 212 9.53 0.88 11.64
CA VAL A 212 8.26 0.19 11.36
C VAL A 212 8.48 -1.29 11.04
N LEU A 213 9.50 -1.59 10.22
CA LEU A 213 9.68 -2.90 9.60
C LEU A 213 10.69 -3.79 10.32
N LYS A 214 11.50 -3.19 11.23
CA LYS A 214 12.50 -3.94 12.00
C LYS A 214 12.16 -3.89 13.48
N THR A 215 12.12 -5.05 14.13
CA THR A 215 11.89 -5.16 15.58
C THR A 215 10.67 -4.35 16.06
N ASN A 216 9.56 -4.50 15.35
CA ASN A 216 8.29 -3.90 15.70
C ASN A 216 7.29 -4.98 16.11
N ASP A 217 7.12 -5.22 17.40
CA ASP A 217 6.23 -6.26 17.95
C ASP A 217 4.75 -6.04 17.63
N TYR A 218 4.41 -4.84 17.12
CA TYR A 218 3.04 -4.46 16.73
C TYR A 218 2.78 -4.64 15.23
N LEU A 219 3.79 -5.11 14.47
CA LEU A 219 3.66 -5.40 13.05
C LEU A 219 3.08 -6.80 12.86
N GLN A 220 1.97 -6.91 12.08
CA GLN A 220 1.49 -8.21 11.59
C GLN A 220 2.34 -8.67 10.41
N PHE A 221 2.38 -7.86 9.40
CA PHE A 221 3.28 -7.90 8.24
C PHE A 221 3.17 -6.58 7.45
N ALA A 222 4.11 -6.39 6.54
CA ALA A 222 4.08 -5.25 5.63
C ALA A 222 4.08 -5.68 4.16
N ILE A 223 3.38 -4.90 3.34
CA ILE A 223 3.36 -5.02 1.88
C ILE A 223 3.88 -3.70 1.32
N LEU A 224 4.93 -3.77 0.52
CA LEU A 224 5.52 -2.60 -0.13
C LEU A 224 5.45 -2.74 -1.64
N THR A 225 5.27 -1.61 -2.34
CA THR A 225 5.44 -1.56 -3.79
C THR A 225 6.36 -0.45 -4.23
N GLY A 226 7.08 -0.72 -5.32
CA GLY A 226 7.93 0.25 -6.01
C GLY A 226 8.20 -0.17 -7.46
N CYS A 227 8.82 0.71 -8.22
CA CYS A 227 9.30 0.42 -9.58
C CYS A 227 10.71 -0.17 -9.55
N LEU A 228 11.52 0.28 -8.60
CA LEU A 228 12.94 -0.07 -8.50
C LEU A 228 13.18 -1.02 -7.32
N ARG A 229 14.10 -1.94 -7.52
CA ARG A 229 14.76 -2.62 -6.42
C ARG A 229 15.92 -1.73 -5.96
N ILE A 230 15.64 -0.80 -5.05
CA ILE A 230 16.73 -0.05 -4.43
C ILE A 230 17.61 -1.04 -3.67
N SER A 231 18.93 -0.89 -3.77
CA SER A 231 19.87 -1.85 -3.17
C SER A 231 19.55 -2.01 -1.68
N LYS A 232 19.57 -3.25 -1.18
CA LYS A 232 19.34 -3.54 0.25
C LYS A 232 20.22 -2.69 1.16
N GLU A 233 21.37 -2.28 0.66
CA GLU A 233 22.40 -1.51 1.38
C GLU A 233 22.01 -0.07 1.66
N SER A 234 21.04 0.51 0.92
CA SER A 234 20.67 1.91 1.14
C SER A 234 19.54 2.10 2.17
N ILE A 235 18.38 1.43 2.02
CA ILE A 235 17.21 1.67 2.88
C ILE A 235 16.92 0.49 3.80
N PHE A 236 17.10 -0.72 3.30
CA PHE A 236 16.70 -1.94 3.99
C PHE A 236 17.84 -2.64 4.72
N THR A 237 18.96 -1.92 4.95
CA THR A 237 20.09 -2.44 5.72
C THR A 237 19.65 -2.92 7.09
N GLY A 238 19.85 -4.22 7.34
CA GLY A 238 19.51 -4.84 8.62
C GLY A 238 18.05 -5.29 8.76
N ILE A 239 17.22 -5.21 7.72
CA ILE A 239 15.92 -5.89 7.68
C ILE A 239 16.17 -7.30 7.11
N ASN A 240 16.29 -8.29 7.99
CA ASN A 240 16.66 -9.66 7.59
C ASN A 240 15.49 -10.45 6.99
N ASN A 241 14.25 -10.07 7.29
CA ASN A 241 13.03 -10.79 6.92
C ASN A 241 12.34 -10.21 5.67
N PHE A 242 13.14 -9.69 4.75
CA PHE A 242 12.66 -8.98 3.56
C PHE A 242 12.51 -9.93 2.38
N LYS A 243 11.29 -10.16 1.96
CA LYS A 243 10.96 -10.99 0.80
C LYS A 243 10.72 -10.10 -0.42
N VAL A 244 11.63 -10.16 -1.40
CA VAL A 244 11.49 -9.42 -2.65
C VAL A 244 10.81 -10.31 -3.68
N LEU A 245 9.70 -9.83 -4.22
CA LEU A 245 8.85 -10.48 -5.21
C LEU A 245 8.94 -9.68 -6.51
N SER A 246 10.00 -9.94 -7.28
CA SER A 246 10.27 -9.23 -8.54
C SER A 246 9.41 -9.77 -9.69
N ILE A 247 9.48 -9.12 -10.85
CA ILE A 247 8.81 -9.57 -12.08
C ILE A 247 9.29 -10.97 -12.53
N LEU A 248 10.47 -11.39 -12.06
CA LEU A 248 11.02 -12.72 -12.37
C LEU A 248 10.49 -13.83 -11.42
N ASP A 249 9.67 -13.47 -10.45
CA ASP A 249 9.07 -14.43 -9.53
C ASP A 249 7.74 -14.94 -10.10
N ALA A 250 7.77 -16.13 -10.66
CA ALA A 250 6.62 -16.75 -11.34
C ALA A 250 5.38 -16.94 -10.44
N ARG A 251 5.52 -16.85 -9.11
CA ARG A 251 4.39 -17.04 -8.19
C ARG A 251 3.36 -15.91 -8.24
N PHE A 252 3.75 -14.71 -8.70
CA PHE A 252 2.91 -13.51 -8.69
C PHE A 252 2.91 -12.78 -10.04
N ASP A 253 3.36 -13.44 -11.13
CA ASP A 253 3.51 -12.82 -12.44
C ASP A 253 2.16 -12.43 -13.05
N GLU A 254 1.14 -13.29 -12.94
CA GLU A 254 -0.20 -13.03 -13.46
C GLU A 254 -1.01 -12.01 -12.65
N GLN A 255 -0.56 -11.61 -11.45
CA GLN A 255 -1.33 -10.76 -10.55
C GLN A 255 -1.10 -9.25 -10.78
N PHE A 256 -0.08 -8.92 -11.56
CA PHE A 256 0.24 -7.54 -11.94
C PHE A 256 0.22 -7.40 -13.46
N GLY A 257 -0.38 -6.31 -13.97
CA GLY A 257 -0.65 -6.15 -15.39
C GLY A 257 -1.82 -7.02 -15.84
N PHE A 258 -1.84 -7.35 -17.12
CA PHE A 258 -2.85 -8.22 -17.73
C PHE A 258 -2.17 -9.42 -18.39
N SER A 259 -2.73 -10.60 -18.23
CA SER A 259 -2.35 -11.78 -19.00
C SER A 259 -3.01 -11.75 -20.38
N ASP A 260 -2.46 -12.51 -21.35
CA ASP A 260 -3.03 -12.61 -22.68
C ASP A 260 -4.49 -13.08 -22.66
N ASP A 261 -4.84 -14.00 -21.77
CA ASP A 261 -6.20 -14.52 -21.67
C ASP A 261 -7.16 -13.49 -21.06
N GLU A 262 -6.70 -12.69 -20.09
CA GLU A 262 -7.49 -11.58 -19.55
C GLU A 262 -7.76 -10.52 -20.62
N VAL A 263 -6.77 -10.21 -21.47
CA VAL A 263 -6.94 -9.28 -22.59
C VAL A 263 -7.92 -9.85 -23.62
N LYS A 264 -7.82 -11.13 -23.98
CA LYS A 264 -8.76 -11.80 -24.89
C LYS A 264 -10.18 -11.74 -24.36
N ASN A 265 -10.39 -12.07 -23.09
CA ASN A 265 -11.70 -12.03 -22.44
C ASN A 265 -12.26 -10.61 -22.42
N LEU A 266 -11.45 -9.63 -22.04
CA LEU A 266 -11.82 -8.22 -22.06
C LEU A 266 -12.30 -7.78 -23.45
N LEU A 267 -11.55 -8.09 -24.50
CA LEU A 267 -11.90 -7.75 -25.87
C LEU A 267 -13.19 -8.45 -26.32
N ALA A 268 -13.38 -9.71 -25.94
CA ALA A 268 -14.59 -10.46 -26.25
C ALA A 268 -15.83 -9.84 -25.60
N ASP A 269 -15.73 -9.45 -24.30
CA ASP A 269 -16.81 -8.79 -23.56
C ASP A 269 -17.22 -7.44 -24.16
N TYR A 270 -16.31 -6.78 -24.87
CA TYR A 270 -16.58 -5.51 -25.56
C TYR A 270 -16.85 -5.67 -27.06
N GLY A 271 -16.93 -6.91 -27.56
CA GLY A 271 -17.16 -7.19 -29.00
C GLY A 271 -15.99 -6.83 -29.91
N LEU A 272 -14.79 -6.75 -29.35
CA LEU A 272 -13.55 -6.33 -30.04
C LEU A 272 -12.57 -7.49 -30.26
N ALA A 273 -13.01 -8.74 -30.19
CA ALA A 273 -12.15 -9.93 -30.31
C ALA A 273 -11.34 -9.96 -31.64
N SER A 274 -11.87 -9.40 -32.72
CA SER A 274 -11.17 -9.30 -34.02
C SER A 274 -9.96 -8.33 -34.01
N HIS A 275 -9.82 -7.50 -32.97
CA HIS A 275 -8.73 -6.53 -32.85
C HIS A 275 -7.52 -7.07 -32.09
N LEU A 276 -7.55 -8.33 -31.66
CA LEU A 276 -6.46 -8.95 -30.88
C LEU A 276 -5.10 -8.88 -31.61
N SER A 277 -5.10 -9.02 -32.93
CA SER A 277 -3.88 -8.93 -33.73
C SER A 277 -3.20 -7.56 -33.71
N LEU A 278 -3.95 -6.49 -33.38
CA LEU A 278 -3.40 -5.13 -33.33
C LEU A 278 -2.64 -4.87 -32.02
N ILE A 279 -2.92 -5.62 -30.96
CA ILE A 279 -2.27 -5.45 -29.64
C ILE A 279 -0.84 -5.98 -29.68
N HIS A 280 -0.58 -7.03 -30.43
CA HIS A 280 0.76 -7.63 -30.60
C HIS A 280 1.70 -6.82 -31.53
N ILE A 281 1.18 -5.82 -32.23
CA ILE A 281 1.97 -5.01 -33.20
C ILE A 281 2.63 -3.80 -32.50
N SER A 282 2.23 -3.45 -31.28
CA SER A 282 2.67 -2.25 -30.58
C SER A 282 3.67 -2.50 -29.45
N GLU A 283 4.37 -3.62 -29.41
CA GLU A 283 5.52 -3.75 -28.51
C GLU A 283 6.65 -2.84 -29.03
N PRO A 284 7.07 -1.83 -28.25
CA PRO A 284 8.26 -1.07 -28.61
C PRO A 284 9.47 -1.99 -28.47
N THR A 285 10.17 -2.18 -29.59
CA THR A 285 11.51 -2.75 -29.64
C THR A 285 12.49 -2.01 -28.73
#